data_cde799e0a41ec46fb7f8b385f4e63eb8
#
_entry.id   cde799e0a41ec46fb7f8b385f4e63eb8
#
_cell.length_a   1.000
_cell.length_b   1.000
_cell.length_c   1.000
_cell.angle_alpha   90.00
_cell.angle_beta   90.00
_cell.angle_gamma   90.00
#
_symmetry.space_group_name_H-M   'P 1'
#
loop_
_entity.id
_entity.type
_entity.pdbx_description
1 polymer ?
#
loop_
_entity_poly.entity_id
_entity_poly.type
_entity_poly.pdbx_seq_one_letter_code
_entity_poly.pdbx_strand_id
1 'polypeptide(L)'
;MKLPPVVKYLLIANLAVFVLGIMLEAQHININSTCALYYWGTPMFYPHQLVTYMFLHADFTHIFFNMFALWMFGRVVELAWGSKQFLIYYMVCGIGAGLAQEICQMTGALHPLASTIGASGAVFGVMMAFAATFPNERLFIIPFPFPIKAKYFILIYALIELFEGGRSSDQIAHYAHLGGLVFGLVYIIIWRVMKKRKKSQAGFTYTTSSSNYDRGGDSFWTRMKQKAGGGKEKVKVTITYPDSNPDHQYNARKQSENEEIDRILDKIRKGGYNSLTNEEKNRLFDASKK
;
A
#
# COMPACT_ATOMS: atom_id res chain seq x y z
N MET A 1 -1.45 7.28 -20.28
CA MET A 1 -1.59 7.13 -18.81
C MET A 1 -0.45 7.86 -18.13
N LYS A 2 -0.72 8.83 -17.24
CA LYS A 2 0.34 9.57 -16.53
C LYS A 2 0.97 8.68 -15.45
N LEU A 3 2.31 8.71 -15.33
CA LEU A 3 3.02 8.05 -14.24
C LEU A 3 2.75 8.77 -12.92
N PRO A 4 2.50 8.05 -11.83
CA PRO A 4 2.36 8.67 -10.51
C PRO A 4 3.70 9.32 -10.08
N PRO A 5 3.64 10.40 -9.28
CA PRO A 5 4.79 11.29 -9.12
C PRO A 5 5.99 10.63 -8.44
N VAL A 6 5.80 9.79 -7.40
CA VAL A 6 6.94 9.21 -6.68
C VAL A 6 7.67 8.19 -7.54
N VAL A 7 6.94 7.27 -8.20
CA VAL A 7 7.56 6.32 -9.13
C VAL A 7 8.31 7.07 -10.21
N LYS A 8 7.69 8.12 -10.81
CA LYS A 8 8.36 8.95 -11.83
C LYS A 8 9.68 9.53 -11.33
N TYR A 9 9.70 10.15 -10.16
CA TYR A 9 10.90 10.78 -9.61
C TYR A 9 11.95 9.76 -9.18
N LEU A 10 11.56 8.60 -8.65
CA LEU A 10 12.48 7.52 -8.34
C LEU A 10 13.16 6.97 -9.61
N LEU A 11 12.40 6.75 -10.70
CA LEU A 11 12.97 6.33 -11.97
C LEU A 11 13.98 7.34 -12.51
N ILE A 12 13.63 8.64 -12.51
CA ILE A 12 14.52 9.71 -12.97
C ILE A 12 15.78 9.80 -12.07
N ALA A 13 15.63 9.74 -10.77
CA ALA A 13 16.76 9.82 -9.83
C ALA A 13 17.74 8.66 -10.02
N ASN A 14 17.25 7.42 -10.13
CA ASN A 14 18.09 6.25 -10.37
C ASN A 14 18.82 6.35 -11.72
N LEU A 15 18.12 6.75 -12.78
CA LEU A 15 18.74 6.94 -14.11
C LEU A 15 19.80 8.05 -14.08
N ALA A 16 19.50 9.18 -13.43
CA ALA A 16 20.44 10.29 -13.31
C ALA A 16 21.71 9.90 -12.55
N VAL A 17 21.57 9.17 -11.41
CA VAL A 17 22.71 8.68 -10.63
C VAL A 17 23.52 7.66 -11.43
N PHE A 18 22.86 6.78 -12.19
CA PHE A 18 23.54 5.80 -13.04
C PHE A 18 24.38 6.46 -14.14
N VAL A 19 23.80 7.44 -14.86
CA VAL A 19 24.52 8.21 -15.88
C VAL A 19 25.67 9.01 -15.25
N LEU A 20 25.45 9.65 -14.13
CA LEU A 20 26.49 10.36 -13.38
C LEU A 20 27.62 9.41 -12.98
N GLY A 21 27.29 8.20 -12.50
CA GLY A 21 28.28 7.16 -12.15
C GLY A 21 29.19 6.82 -13.33
N ILE A 22 28.61 6.58 -14.52
CA ILE A 22 29.38 6.31 -15.75
C ILE A 22 30.30 7.50 -16.10
N MET A 23 29.79 8.73 -16.01
CA MET A 23 30.58 9.94 -16.32
C MET A 23 31.75 10.14 -15.34
N LEU A 24 31.55 9.84 -14.07
CA LEU A 24 32.58 9.95 -13.04
C LEU A 24 33.63 8.84 -13.18
N GLU A 25 33.21 7.62 -13.50
CA GLU A 25 34.11 6.49 -13.74
C GLU A 25 35.02 6.74 -14.93
N ALA A 26 34.53 7.39 -16.00
CA ALA A 26 35.35 7.83 -17.13
C ALA A 26 36.45 8.83 -16.72
N GLN A 27 36.31 9.49 -15.57
CA GLN A 27 37.31 10.38 -14.97
C GLN A 27 38.12 9.70 -13.83
N HIS A 28 38.04 8.38 -13.71
CA HIS A 28 38.66 7.59 -12.64
C HIS A 28 38.12 7.90 -11.21
N ILE A 29 36.92 8.46 -11.11
CA ILE A 29 36.26 8.74 -9.84
C ILE A 29 35.21 7.64 -9.59
N ASN A 30 35.47 6.78 -8.59
CA ASN A 30 34.57 5.68 -8.24
C ASN A 30 33.55 6.15 -7.17
N ILE A 31 32.31 6.43 -7.59
CA ILE A 31 31.23 6.85 -6.69
C ILE A 31 30.85 5.75 -5.68
N ASN A 32 31.08 4.47 -6.03
CA ASN A 32 30.73 3.35 -5.14
C ASN A 32 31.57 3.36 -3.86
N SER A 33 32.81 3.85 -3.91
CA SER A 33 33.67 3.96 -2.72
C SER A 33 33.07 4.82 -1.61
N THR A 34 32.20 5.78 -1.95
CA THR A 34 31.61 6.72 -0.99
C THR A 34 30.12 6.43 -0.73
N CYS A 35 29.39 5.94 -1.75
CA CYS A 35 27.92 5.88 -1.72
C CYS A 35 27.35 4.45 -1.60
N ALA A 36 28.17 3.40 -1.86
CA ALA A 36 27.75 2.00 -1.61
C ALA A 36 27.63 1.75 -0.11
N LEU A 37 26.77 0.84 0.30
CA LEU A 37 26.62 0.46 1.70
C LEU A 37 27.74 -0.51 2.10
N TYR A 38 28.59 -0.08 3.01
CA TYR A 38 29.61 -0.88 3.66
C TYR A 38 29.19 -1.23 5.08
N TYR A 39 29.74 -2.32 5.62
CA TYR A 39 29.47 -2.75 6.98
C TYR A 39 29.88 -1.70 8.02
N TRP A 40 28.99 -1.41 8.95
CA TRP A 40 29.19 -0.38 9.99
C TRP A 40 30.37 -0.64 10.92
N GLY A 41 30.88 -1.89 11.00
CA GLY A 41 32.09 -2.24 11.72
C GLY A 41 33.39 -1.92 10.96
N THR A 42 33.31 -1.32 9.77
CA THR A 42 34.49 -0.96 8.94
C THR A 42 34.69 0.57 8.88
N PRO A 43 35.91 1.05 8.65
CA PRO A 43 36.17 2.47 8.46
C PRO A 43 35.54 3.08 7.20
N MET A 44 35.01 2.25 6.31
CA MET A 44 34.39 2.65 5.04
C MET A 44 32.90 3.00 5.18
N PHE A 45 32.28 2.72 6.34
CA PHE A 45 30.88 3.02 6.58
C PHE A 45 30.63 4.49 6.87
N TYR A 46 29.62 5.04 6.22
CA TYR A 46 29.06 6.35 6.52
C TYR A 46 27.53 6.27 6.59
N PRO A 47 26.83 6.96 7.53
CA PRO A 47 25.37 6.82 7.71
C PRO A 47 24.53 7.12 6.47
N HIS A 48 24.98 8.02 5.58
CA HIS A 48 24.28 8.33 4.33
C HIS A 48 24.19 7.12 3.39
N GLN A 49 25.10 6.16 3.52
CA GLN A 49 25.11 4.94 2.69
C GLN A 49 23.85 4.10 2.86
N LEU A 50 23.17 4.16 4.01
CA LEU A 50 21.88 3.50 4.23
C LEU A 50 20.78 3.98 3.26
N VAL A 51 20.99 5.10 2.58
CA VAL A 51 20.07 5.65 1.58
C VAL A 51 20.70 5.69 0.20
N THR A 52 21.95 6.15 0.08
CA THR A 52 22.59 6.38 -1.22
C THR A 52 22.79 5.11 -2.02
N TYR A 53 23.07 4.00 -1.36
CA TYR A 53 23.27 2.70 -2.00
C TYR A 53 22.07 2.27 -2.87
N MET A 54 20.83 2.68 -2.49
CA MET A 54 19.60 2.36 -3.19
C MET A 54 19.51 2.97 -4.60
N PHE A 55 20.39 3.92 -4.92
CA PHE A 55 20.40 4.61 -6.22
C PHE A 55 21.57 4.20 -7.12
N LEU A 56 22.49 3.40 -6.61
CA LEU A 56 23.65 2.89 -7.36
C LEU A 56 23.29 1.58 -8.08
N HIS A 57 23.85 1.38 -9.27
CA HIS A 57 23.67 0.15 -10.04
C HIS A 57 24.98 -0.25 -10.72
N ALA A 58 25.26 -1.56 -10.72
CA ALA A 58 26.51 -2.09 -11.24
C ALA A 58 26.62 -1.97 -12.77
N ASP A 59 25.51 -2.22 -13.47
CA ASP A 59 25.47 -2.30 -14.93
C ASP A 59 24.07 -1.98 -15.46
N PHE A 60 23.97 -1.92 -16.81
CA PHE A 60 22.70 -1.64 -17.47
C PHE A 60 21.59 -2.67 -17.18
N THR A 61 21.94 -3.93 -17.09
CA THR A 61 20.98 -5.02 -16.81
C THR A 61 20.41 -4.85 -15.41
N HIS A 62 21.26 -4.53 -14.45
CA HIS A 62 20.88 -4.30 -13.06
C HIS A 62 19.90 -3.12 -12.92
N ILE A 63 20.21 -1.94 -13.51
CA ILE A 63 19.28 -0.79 -13.46
C ILE A 63 18.01 -1.08 -14.25
N PHE A 64 18.10 -1.73 -15.40
CA PHE A 64 16.94 -2.01 -16.24
C PHE A 64 15.89 -2.84 -15.49
N PHE A 65 16.27 -3.97 -14.88
CA PHE A 65 15.32 -4.83 -14.17
C PHE A 65 14.76 -4.17 -12.90
N ASN A 66 15.59 -3.40 -12.18
CA ASN A 66 15.09 -2.64 -11.03
C ASN A 66 14.06 -1.59 -11.45
N MET A 67 14.34 -0.80 -12.47
CA MET A 67 13.43 0.26 -12.95
C MET A 67 12.18 -0.33 -13.60
N PHE A 68 12.31 -1.42 -14.33
CA PHE A 68 11.18 -2.13 -14.91
C PHE A 68 10.22 -2.65 -13.83
N ALA A 69 10.74 -3.32 -12.81
CA ALA A 69 9.93 -3.81 -11.70
C ALA A 69 9.31 -2.66 -10.88
N LEU A 70 10.08 -1.60 -10.61
CA LEU A 70 9.56 -0.40 -9.94
C LEU A 70 8.45 0.26 -10.76
N TRP A 71 8.62 0.38 -12.06
CA TRP A 71 7.60 0.92 -12.95
C TRP A 71 6.33 0.05 -12.97
N MET A 72 6.50 -1.26 -13.12
CA MET A 72 5.37 -2.19 -13.25
C MET A 72 4.57 -2.31 -11.96
N PHE A 73 5.22 -2.61 -10.84
CA PHE A 73 4.56 -2.83 -9.56
C PHE A 73 4.35 -1.53 -8.77
N GLY A 74 5.35 -0.65 -8.76
CA GLY A 74 5.32 0.59 -7.99
C GLY A 74 4.21 1.52 -8.44
N ARG A 75 3.99 1.64 -9.75
CA ARG A 75 2.89 2.44 -10.29
C ARG A 75 1.53 2.02 -9.74
N VAL A 76 1.27 0.73 -9.71
CA VAL A 76 -0.03 0.20 -9.24
C VAL A 76 -0.18 0.40 -7.73
N VAL A 77 0.88 0.15 -6.97
CA VAL A 77 0.87 0.35 -5.51
C VAL A 77 0.73 1.84 -5.15
N GLU A 78 1.45 2.74 -5.82
CA GLU A 78 1.36 4.18 -5.56
C GLU A 78 -0.04 4.71 -5.85
N LEU A 79 -0.68 4.29 -6.95
CA LEU A 79 -2.07 4.65 -7.26
C LEU A 79 -3.05 4.15 -6.21
N ALA A 80 -2.82 2.97 -5.63
CA ALA A 80 -3.70 2.39 -4.62
C ALA A 80 -3.51 2.98 -3.21
N TRP A 81 -2.27 3.35 -2.83
CA TRP A 81 -1.93 3.77 -1.47
C TRP A 81 -1.77 5.28 -1.34
N GLY A 82 -1.56 5.98 -2.45
CA GLY A 82 -1.17 7.38 -2.52
C GLY A 82 0.34 7.59 -2.37
N SER A 83 0.82 8.69 -2.96
CA SER A 83 2.25 8.97 -3.12
C SER A 83 3.02 9.06 -1.80
N LYS A 84 2.45 9.71 -0.77
CA LYS A 84 3.11 9.83 0.55
C LYS A 84 3.34 8.48 1.20
N GLN A 85 2.32 7.61 1.21
CA GLN A 85 2.40 6.30 1.82
C GLN A 85 3.36 5.39 1.06
N PHE A 86 3.34 5.45 -0.27
CA PHE A 86 4.25 4.70 -1.13
C PHE A 86 5.71 5.10 -0.91
N LEU A 87 6.01 6.41 -0.84
CA LEU A 87 7.37 6.89 -0.60
C LEU A 87 7.92 6.42 0.76
N ILE A 88 7.12 6.57 1.82
CA ILE A 88 7.52 6.10 3.16
C ILE A 88 7.81 4.61 3.13
N TYR A 89 6.92 3.84 2.50
CA TYR A 89 7.07 2.39 2.37
C TYR A 89 8.35 2.00 1.59
N TYR A 90 8.59 2.62 0.44
CA TYR A 90 9.77 2.40 -0.38
C TYR A 90 11.06 2.63 0.41
N MET A 91 11.14 3.77 1.13
CA MET A 91 12.29 4.11 1.97
C MET A 91 12.48 3.13 3.13
N VAL A 92 11.40 2.73 3.80
CA VAL A 92 11.46 1.73 4.88
C VAL A 92 11.96 0.37 4.36
N CYS A 93 11.50 -0.07 3.19
CA CYS A 93 11.96 -1.33 2.60
C CYS A 93 13.44 -1.25 2.21
N GLY A 94 13.89 -0.15 1.60
CA GLY A 94 15.28 0.02 1.22
C GLY A 94 16.20 0.10 2.43
N ILE A 95 15.93 0.99 3.39
CA ILE A 95 16.72 1.08 4.62
C ILE A 95 16.71 -0.25 5.37
N GLY A 96 15.54 -0.91 5.46
CA GLY A 96 15.40 -2.22 6.10
C GLY A 96 16.21 -3.32 5.41
N ALA A 97 16.31 -3.29 4.08
CA ALA A 97 17.17 -4.21 3.32
C ALA A 97 18.65 -4.00 3.66
N GLY A 98 19.10 -2.74 3.72
CA GLY A 98 20.44 -2.40 4.17
C GLY A 98 20.71 -2.88 5.61
N LEU A 99 19.79 -2.63 6.54
CA LEU A 99 19.92 -3.11 7.92
C LEU A 99 19.96 -4.64 8.03
N ALA A 100 19.19 -5.36 7.21
CA ALA A 100 19.23 -6.82 7.17
C ALA A 100 20.62 -7.32 6.74
N GLN A 101 21.23 -6.68 5.75
CA GLN A 101 22.59 -6.98 5.34
C GLN A 101 23.60 -6.72 6.47
N GLU A 102 23.52 -5.56 7.14
CA GLU A 102 24.38 -5.23 8.27
C GLU A 102 24.33 -6.29 9.38
N ILE A 103 23.13 -6.79 9.69
CA ILE A 103 22.94 -7.87 10.66
C ILE A 103 23.62 -9.16 10.17
N CYS A 104 23.51 -9.51 8.89
CA CYS A 104 24.17 -10.69 8.33
C CYS A 104 25.70 -10.57 8.36
N GLN A 105 26.25 -9.38 8.13
CA GLN A 105 27.68 -9.12 8.27
C GLN A 105 28.14 -9.19 9.75
N MET A 106 27.34 -8.66 10.67
CA MET A 106 27.61 -8.71 12.11
C MET A 106 27.63 -10.14 12.63
N THR A 107 26.79 -11.03 12.12
CA THR A 107 26.74 -12.46 12.52
C THR A 107 27.79 -13.33 11.82
N GLY A 108 28.56 -12.75 10.88
CA GLY A 108 29.55 -13.50 10.09
C GLY A 108 28.95 -14.31 8.93
N ALA A 109 27.64 -14.15 8.67
CA ALA A 109 26.99 -14.79 7.51
C ALA A 109 27.46 -14.20 6.17
N LEU A 110 27.93 -12.94 6.18
CA LEU A 110 28.50 -12.25 5.04
C LEU A 110 29.88 -11.70 5.34
N HIS A 111 30.71 -11.59 4.28
CA HIS A 111 32.05 -11.03 4.42
C HIS A 111 32.00 -9.54 4.84
N PRO A 112 32.78 -9.12 5.86
CA PRO A 112 32.71 -7.74 6.38
C PRO A 112 33.06 -6.63 5.37
N LEU A 113 33.91 -6.94 4.38
CA LEU A 113 34.33 -5.98 3.34
C LEU A 113 33.41 -5.97 2.12
N ALA A 114 32.38 -6.80 2.12
CA ALA A 114 31.42 -6.81 1.03
C ALA A 114 30.54 -5.57 1.10
N SER A 115 30.35 -4.89 -0.04
CA SER A 115 29.47 -3.73 -0.15
C SER A 115 28.24 -4.04 -0.98
N THR A 116 27.15 -3.29 -0.74
CA THR A 116 25.89 -3.42 -1.48
C THR A 116 25.55 -2.15 -2.22
N ILE A 117 25.00 -2.36 -3.41
CA ILE A 117 24.39 -1.31 -4.26
C ILE A 117 23.11 -1.84 -4.88
N GLY A 118 22.14 -0.97 -5.12
CA GLY A 118 20.93 -1.27 -5.88
C GLY A 118 19.63 -0.90 -5.18
N ALA A 119 18.64 -0.57 -5.98
CA ALA A 119 17.26 -0.33 -5.53
C ALA A 119 16.53 -1.64 -5.18
N SER A 120 17.11 -2.79 -5.47
CA SER A 120 16.43 -4.09 -5.47
C SER A 120 15.77 -4.44 -4.13
N GLY A 121 16.41 -4.16 -2.99
CA GLY A 121 15.80 -4.38 -1.68
C GLY A 121 14.46 -3.63 -1.51
N ALA A 122 14.42 -2.35 -1.89
CA ALA A 122 13.19 -1.57 -1.90
C ALA A 122 12.18 -2.10 -2.94
N VAL A 123 12.64 -2.50 -4.13
CA VAL A 123 11.80 -3.06 -5.20
C VAL A 123 11.16 -4.38 -4.77
N PHE A 124 11.88 -5.26 -4.10
CA PHE A 124 11.31 -6.49 -3.52
C PHE A 124 10.22 -6.16 -2.48
N GLY A 125 10.44 -5.13 -1.65
CA GLY A 125 9.40 -4.59 -0.80
C GLY A 125 8.17 -4.13 -1.59
N VAL A 126 8.35 -3.41 -2.70
CA VAL A 126 7.24 -2.96 -3.57
C VAL A 126 6.49 -4.14 -4.17
N MET A 127 7.18 -5.21 -4.57
CA MET A 127 6.55 -6.45 -5.05
C MET A 127 5.73 -7.12 -3.93
N MET A 128 6.23 -7.12 -2.68
CA MET A 128 5.46 -7.56 -1.51
C MET A 128 4.19 -6.72 -1.31
N ALA A 129 4.27 -5.38 -1.43
CA ALA A 129 3.11 -4.50 -1.33
C ALA A 129 2.07 -4.78 -2.41
N PHE A 130 2.52 -5.03 -3.65
CA PHE A 130 1.64 -5.41 -4.75
C PHE A 130 0.92 -6.71 -4.45
N ALA A 131 1.64 -7.77 -4.06
CA ALA A 131 1.04 -9.06 -3.73
C ALA A 131 0.10 -9.00 -2.51
N ALA A 132 0.41 -8.17 -1.51
CA ALA A 132 -0.44 -7.97 -0.35
C ALA A 132 -1.71 -7.15 -0.66
N THR A 133 -1.66 -6.26 -1.65
CA THR A 133 -2.79 -5.41 -2.05
C THR A 133 -3.67 -6.10 -3.09
N PHE A 134 -3.06 -6.83 -4.02
CA PHE A 134 -3.70 -7.49 -5.15
C PHE A 134 -3.35 -9.00 -5.22
N PRO A 135 -3.68 -9.80 -4.20
CA PRO A 135 -3.15 -11.16 -4.06
C PRO A 135 -3.61 -12.13 -5.17
N ASN A 136 -4.71 -11.85 -5.81
CA ASN A 136 -5.31 -12.71 -6.85
C ASN A 136 -5.06 -12.21 -8.28
N GLU A 137 -4.38 -11.05 -8.44
CA GLU A 137 -3.96 -10.57 -9.75
C GLU A 137 -3.02 -11.57 -10.41
N ARG A 138 -3.18 -11.74 -11.74
CA ARG A 138 -2.43 -12.72 -12.53
C ARG A 138 -1.28 -12.03 -13.23
N LEU A 139 -0.07 -12.49 -12.94
CA LEU A 139 1.18 -12.02 -13.55
C LEU A 139 1.61 -13.00 -14.63
N PHE A 140 1.89 -12.48 -15.84
CA PHE A 140 2.51 -13.24 -16.90
C PHE A 140 4.04 -13.08 -16.82
N ILE A 141 4.74 -14.18 -16.62
CA ILE A 141 6.20 -14.20 -16.49
C ILE A 141 6.75 -14.86 -17.74
N ILE A 142 7.40 -14.08 -18.58
CA ILE A 142 8.06 -14.62 -19.79
C ILE A 142 9.31 -15.40 -19.34
N PRO A 143 9.52 -16.64 -19.80
CA PRO A 143 8.83 -17.34 -20.92
C PRO A 143 7.67 -18.26 -20.51
N PHE A 144 7.23 -18.24 -19.26
CA PHE A 144 6.19 -19.15 -18.81
C PHE A 144 4.81 -18.77 -19.36
N PRO A 145 4.10 -19.67 -20.07
CA PRO A 145 2.84 -19.35 -20.73
C PRO A 145 1.65 -19.28 -19.77
N PHE A 146 1.86 -19.61 -18.47
CA PHE A 146 0.78 -19.66 -17.49
C PHE A 146 0.83 -18.47 -16.53
N PRO A 147 -0.32 -17.77 -16.35
CA PRO A 147 -0.38 -16.66 -15.40
C PRO A 147 -0.35 -17.17 -13.95
N ILE A 148 0.55 -16.62 -13.14
CA ILE A 148 0.70 -16.93 -11.71
C ILE A 148 0.05 -15.83 -10.90
N LYS A 149 -0.72 -16.18 -9.84
CA LYS A 149 -1.28 -15.17 -8.92
C LYS A 149 -0.16 -14.48 -8.13
N ALA A 150 -0.29 -13.17 -7.92
CA ALA A 150 0.72 -12.34 -7.27
C ALA A 150 1.19 -12.89 -5.90
N LYS A 151 0.29 -13.42 -5.08
CA LYS A 151 0.64 -14.03 -3.79
C LYS A 151 1.56 -15.25 -3.92
N TYR A 152 1.40 -16.07 -4.97
CA TYR A 152 2.28 -17.22 -5.21
C TYR A 152 3.59 -16.79 -5.86
N PHE A 153 3.55 -15.78 -6.73
CA PHE A 153 4.73 -15.20 -7.34
C PHE A 153 5.72 -14.71 -6.27
N ILE A 154 5.25 -13.86 -5.34
CA ILE A 154 6.13 -13.33 -4.29
C ILE A 154 6.63 -14.42 -3.34
N LEU A 155 5.79 -15.43 -3.03
CA LEU A 155 6.21 -16.55 -2.19
C LEU A 155 7.32 -17.38 -2.86
N ILE A 156 7.15 -17.71 -4.14
CA ILE A 156 8.16 -18.45 -4.92
C ILE A 156 9.47 -17.64 -4.98
N TYR A 157 9.36 -16.34 -5.25
CA TYR A 157 10.54 -15.46 -5.29
C TYR A 157 11.25 -15.41 -3.94
N ALA A 158 10.53 -15.27 -2.83
CA ALA A 158 11.09 -15.29 -1.49
C ALA A 158 11.81 -16.62 -1.18
N LEU A 159 11.26 -17.75 -1.63
CA LEU A 159 11.87 -19.06 -1.49
C LEU A 159 13.16 -19.16 -2.32
N ILE A 160 13.13 -18.69 -3.57
CA ILE A 160 14.34 -18.66 -4.42
C ILE A 160 15.45 -17.86 -3.74
N GLU A 161 15.16 -16.64 -3.27
CA GLU A 161 16.12 -15.79 -2.57
C GLU A 161 16.70 -16.46 -1.32
N LEU A 162 15.85 -17.18 -0.57
CA LEU A 162 16.29 -17.91 0.62
C LEU A 162 17.24 -19.06 0.27
N PHE A 163 16.96 -19.83 -0.79
CA PHE A 163 17.79 -20.96 -1.20
C PHE A 163 19.09 -20.51 -1.87
N GLU A 164 19.04 -19.48 -2.71
CA GLU A 164 20.19 -18.93 -3.41
C GLU A 164 21.13 -18.19 -2.46
N GLY A 165 20.61 -17.52 -1.43
CA GLY A 165 21.39 -16.84 -0.40
C GLY A 165 22.37 -17.76 0.36
N GLY A 166 22.09 -19.07 0.41
CA GLY A 166 22.98 -20.07 1.01
C GLY A 166 24.00 -20.69 0.04
N ARG A 167 23.90 -20.46 -1.28
CA ARG A 167 24.61 -21.21 -2.31
C ARG A 167 25.41 -20.37 -3.30
N SER A 168 24.96 -19.15 -3.60
CA SER A 168 25.55 -18.32 -4.64
C SER A 168 26.79 -17.56 -4.15
N SER A 169 27.64 -17.17 -5.09
CA SER A 169 28.75 -16.23 -4.85
C SER A 169 28.26 -14.81 -4.53
N ASP A 170 27.02 -14.50 -4.86
CA ASP A 170 26.39 -13.18 -4.62
C ASP A 170 25.39 -13.22 -3.45
N GLN A 171 25.80 -13.81 -2.34
CA GLN A 171 24.98 -13.95 -1.13
C GLN A 171 24.44 -12.62 -0.62
N ILE A 172 25.16 -11.51 -0.86
CA ILE A 172 24.83 -10.18 -0.38
C ILE A 172 23.51 -9.70 -0.95
N ALA A 173 23.31 -9.83 -2.26
CA ALA A 173 22.08 -9.41 -2.93
C ALA A 173 20.84 -10.15 -2.37
N HIS A 174 20.96 -11.46 -2.16
CA HIS A 174 19.86 -12.29 -1.67
C HIS A 174 19.40 -11.88 -0.26
N TYR A 175 20.33 -11.62 0.67
CA TYR A 175 19.97 -11.16 2.02
C TYR A 175 19.34 -9.77 2.03
N ALA A 176 19.80 -8.86 1.18
CA ALA A 176 19.18 -7.54 1.01
C ALA A 176 17.76 -7.65 0.43
N HIS A 177 17.53 -8.53 -0.56
CA HIS A 177 16.20 -8.78 -1.12
C HIS A 177 15.22 -9.34 -0.08
N LEU A 178 15.64 -10.36 0.67
CA LEU A 178 14.86 -10.91 1.77
C LEU A 178 14.60 -9.87 2.86
N GLY A 179 15.57 -9.03 3.18
CA GLY A 179 15.41 -7.91 4.09
C GLY A 179 14.29 -6.98 3.63
N GLY A 180 14.30 -6.57 2.36
CA GLY A 180 13.25 -5.72 1.78
C GLY A 180 11.86 -6.36 1.85
N LEU A 181 11.74 -7.65 1.57
CA LEU A 181 10.49 -8.41 1.70
C LEU A 181 9.98 -8.43 3.16
N VAL A 182 10.85 -8.74 4.12
CA VAL A 182 10.49 -8.85 5.54
C VAL A 182 10.09 -7.50 6.11
N PHE A 183 10.90 -6.45 5.92
CA PHE A 183 10.57 -5.10 6.39
C PHE A 183 9.30 -4.57 5.72
N GLY A 184 9.12 -4.88 4.43
CA GLY A 184 7.90 -4.55 3.71
C GLY A 184 6.66 -5.23 4.30
N LEU A 185 6.73 -6.53 4.59
CA LEU A 185 5.64 -7.28 5.20
C LEU A 185 5.30 -6.75 6.59
N VAL A 186 6.32 -6.55 7.44
CA VAL A 186 6.14 -6.01 8.81
C VAL A 186 5.47 -4.64 8.76
N TYR A 187 5.94 -3.75 7.87
CA TYR A 187 5.32 -2.43 7.69
C TYR A 187 3.85 -2.53 7.30
N ILE A 188 3.51 -3.40 6.34
CA ILE A 188 2.11 -3.59 5.89
C ILE A 188 1.23 -4.06 7.05
N ILE A 189 1.71 -5.01 7.85
CA ILE A 189 0.98 -5.53 9.02
C ILE A 189 0.72 -4.39 10.01
N ILE A 190 1.77 -3.66 10.41
CA ILE A 190 1.67 -2.54 11.36
C ILE A 190 0.72 -1.46 10.82
N TRP A 191 0.89 -1.05 9.57
CA TRP A 191 0.05 -0.04 8.94
C TRP A 191 -1.43 -0.43 8.89
N ARG A 192 -1.74 -1.69 8.53
CA ARG A 192 -3.12 -2.21 8.51
C ARG A 192 -3.74 -2.24 9.91
N VAL A 193 -2.98 -2.65 10.93
CA VAL A 193 -3.43 -2.65 12.33
C VAL A 193 -3.71 -1.23 12.82
N MET A 194 -2.80 -0.29 12.55
CA MET A 194 -2.98 1.12 12.92
C MET A 194 -4.18 1.76 12.23
N LYS A 195 -4.37 1.48 10.92
CA LYS A 195 -5.53 1.98 10.15
C LYS A 195 -6.85 1.42 10.69
N LYS A 196 -6.86 0.14 11.10
CA LYS A 196 -8.03 -0.50 11.73
C LYS A 196 -8.37 0.15 13.08
N ARG A 197 -7.36 0.42 13.93
CA ARG A 197 -7.56 1.09 15.22
C ARG A 197 -8.11 2.51 15.06
N LYS A 198 -7.56 3.31 14.13
CA LYS A 198 -8.08 4.65 13.85
C LYS A 198 -9.54 4.63 13.36
N LYS A 199 -9.92 3.66 12.53
CA LYS A 199 -11.31 3.51 12.07
C LYS A 199 -12.25 3.10 13.21
N SER A 200 -11.78 2.26 14.14
CA SER A 200 -12.56 1.86 15.34
C SER A 200 -12.75 3.03 16.33
N GLN A 201 -11.75 3.89 16.49
CA GLN A 201 -11.83 5.06 17.38
C GLN A 201 -12.68 6.19 16.78
N ALA A 202 -12.66 6.37 15.47
CA ALA A 202 -13.50 7.38 14.78
C ALA A 202 -14.99 6.98 14.70
N GLY A 203 -15.31 5.72 14.95
CA GLY A 203 -16.67 5.17 14.83
C GLY A 203 -17.52 5.24 16.10
N PHE A 204 -17.05 5.88 17.19
CA PHE A 204 -17.80 5.88 18.46
C PHE A 204 -17.90 7.29 19.05
N THR A 205 -18.56 8.19 18.35
CA THR A 205 -19.02 9.46 18.97
C THR A 205 -20.52 9.33 19.21
N TYR A 206 -20.91 9.06 20.43
CA TYR A 206 -22.30 9.22 20.85
C TYR A 206 -22.60 10.71 20.92
N THR A 207 -23.32 11.24 19.95
CA THR A 207 -23.99 12.54 20.12
C THR A 207 -25.36 12.25 20.70
N THR A 208 -25.47 12.30 22.02
CA THR A 208 -26.78 12.44 22.67
C THR A 208 -27.27 13.84 22.36
N SER A 209 -28.05 13.99 21.30
CA SER A 209 -28.87 15.17 21.10
C SER A 209 -30.00 15.09 22.09
N SER A 210 -29.81 15.64 23.27
CA SER A 210 -30.93 15.98 24.13
C SER A 210 -31.64 17.18 23.51
N SER A 211 -32.70 16.94 22.76
CA SER A 211 -33.66 18.01 22.43
C SER A 211 -34.31 18.40 23.75
N ASN A 212 -33.79 19.46 24.38
CA ASN A 212 -34.53 20.18 25.41
C ASN A 212 -35.81 20.74 24.79
N TYR A 213 -36.86 19.95 24.79
CA TYR A 213 -38.20 20.46 24.68
C TYR A 213 -38.59 20.92 26.09
N ASP A 214 -38.37 22.21 26.33
CA ASP A 214 -38.90 22.93 27.47
C ASP A 214 -40.43 22.94 27.40
N ARG A 215 -41.04 22.01 28.16
CA ARG A 215 -42.46 22.10 28.51
C ARG A 215 -42.55 22.06 30.03
N GLY A 216 -42.86 23.22 30.56
CA GLY A 216 -43.14 23.40 31.98
C GLY A 216 -44.04 22.33 32.58
N GLY A 217 -43.71 21.92 33.76
CA GLY A 217 -44.63 21.30 34.72
C GLY A 217 -44.80 19.81 34.62
N ASP A 218 -43.72 19.02 34.81
CA ASP A 218 -43.85 17.58 35.05
C ASP A 218 -43.63 17.25 36.52
N SER A 219 -44.74 16.84 37.17
CA SER A 219 -44.83 16.34 38.54
C SER A 219 -43.94 15.14 38.75
N PHE A 220 -43.31 15.05 39.95
CA PHE A 220 -42.51 13.92 40.47
C PHE A 220 -43.09 12.54 40.10
N TRP A 221 -44.42 12.42 40.02
CA TRP A 221 -45.14 11.18 39.66
C TRP A 221 -44.96 10.73 38.19
N THR A 222 -44.70 11.62 37.28
CA THR A 222 -44.46 11.30 35.84
C THR A 222 -43.09 10.63 35.65
N ARG A 223 -42.10 11.06 36.45
CA ARG A 223 -40.73 10.42 36.45
C ARG A 223 -40.74 9.02 37.03
N MET A 224 -41.60 8.72 38.00
CA MET A 224 -41.69 7.37 38.58
C MET A 224 -42.40 6.38 37.63
N LYS A 225 -43.37 6.82 36.83
CA LYS A 225 -44.06 5.98 35.85
C LYS A 225 -43.16 5.61 34.65
N GLN A 226 -42.19 6.44 34.26
CA GLN A 226 -41.23 6.14 33.23
C GLN A 226 -40.21 5.07 33.67
N LYS A 227 -39.90 4.93 34.94
CA LYS A 227 -39.00 3.87 35.49
C LYS A 227 -39.63 2.49 35.60
N ALA A 228 -40.98 2.39 35.60
CA ALA A 228 -41.69 1.13 35.82
C ALA A 228 -42.30 0.52 34.54
N GLY A 229 -42.32 1.22 33.41
CA GLY A 229 -42.83 0.71 32.14
C GLY A 229 -41.74 0.51 31.13
N GLY A 230 -41.38 -0.74 30.89
CA GLY A 230 -40.38 -1.12 29.87
C GLY A 230 -40.84 -0.85 28.43
N GLY A 231 -40.86 0.41 28.03
CA GLY A 231 -41.04 0.82 26.64
C GLY A 231 -39.72 0.76 25.92
N LYS A 232 -39.57 -0.18 25.00
CA LYS A 232 -38.41 -0.22 24.08
C LYS A 232 -38.42 1.02 23.21
N GLU A 233 -37.72 2.06 23.64
CA GLU A 233 -37.43 3.21 22.81
C GLU A 233 -36.49 2.77 21.67
N LYS A 234 -36.96 2.83 20.43
CA LYS A 234 -36.14 2.53 19.26
C LYS A 234 -35.13 3.67 19.09
N VAL A 235 -33.91 3.44 19.59
CA VAL A 235 -32.79 4.34 19.36
C VAL A 235 -32.45 4.29 17.88
N LYS A 236 -32.73 5.38 17.17
CA LYS A 236 -32.32 5.54 15.76
C LYS A 236 -30.84 5.90 15.75
N VAL A 237 -29.98 4.92 15.57
CA VAL A 237 -28.54 5.13 15.44
C VAL A 237 -28.27 5.67 14.02
N THR A 238 -28.00 6.95 13.90
CA THR A 238 -27.51 7.55 12.67
C THR A 238 -25.97 7.54 12.73
N ILE A 239 -25.35 6.68 11.94
CA ILE A 239 -23.89 6.64 11.84
C ILE A 239 -23.47 7.71 10.83
N THR A 240 -22.99 8.84 11.33
CA THR A 240 -22.37 9.87 10.48
C THR A 240 -20.86 9.61 10.48
N TYR A 241 -20.34 9.21 9.34
CA TYR A 241 -18.89 9.13 9.14
C TYR A 241 -18.35 10.52 8.82
N PRO A 242 -17.31 11.02 9.49
CA PRO A 242 -16.62 12.21 9.04
C PRO A 242 -15.83 11.87 7.77
N ASP A 243 -16.44 12.14 6.64
CA ASP A 243 -15.86 11.80 5.34
C ASP A 243 -15.19 13.04 4.76
N SER A 244 -13.87 13.08 4.84
CA SER A 244 -13.04 14.08 4.18
C SER A 244 -12.41 13.57 2.88
N ASN A 245 -12.80 12.37 2.40
CA ASN A 245 -12.26 11.80 1.17
C ASN A 245 -13.33 11.85 0.06
N PRO A 246 -13.13 12.67 -0.99
CA PRO A 246 -14.09 12.80 -2.12
C PRO A 246 -14.41 11.46 -2.79
N ASP A 247 -13.44 10.53 -2.85
CA ASP A 247 -13.62 9.22 -3.47
C ASP A 247 -14.57 8.31 -2.67
N HIS A 248 -14.62 8.45 -1.35
CA HIS A 248 -15.56 7.72 -0.52
C HIS A 248 -16.99 8.22 -0.68
N GLN A 249 -17.18 9.53 -0.79
CA GLN A 249 -18.50 10.12 -1.05
C GLN A 249 -19.01 9.72 -2.44
N TYR A 250 -18.12 9.74 -3.44
CA TYR A 250 -18.45 9.29 -4.80
C TYR A 250 -18.86 7.80 -4.82
N ASN A 251 -18.09 6.94 -4.18
CA ASN A 251 -18.38 5.51 -4.13
C ASN A 251 -19.65 5.19 -3.34
N ALA A 252 -19.89 5.86 -2.21
CA ALA A 252 -21.10 5.71 -1.42
C ALA A 252 -22.34 6.18 -2.21
N ARG A 253 -22.24 7.31 -2.93
CA ARG A 253 -23.31 7.82 -3.79
C ARG A 253 -23.58 6.87 -4.96
N LYS A 254 -22.55 6.36 -5.61
CA LYS A 254 -22.70 5.39 -6.71
C LYS A 254 -23.29 4.06 -6.24
N GLN A 255 -22.94 3.61 -5.04
CA GLN A 255 -23.55 2.43 -4.44
C GLN A 255 -25.03 2.63 -4.12
N SER A 256 -25.41 3.77 -3.57
CA SER A 256 -26.83 4.10 -3.30
C SER A 256 -27.65 4.24 -4.58
N GLU A 257 -27.08 4.85 -5.64
CA GLU A 257 -27.70 4.92 -6.97
C GLU A 257 -27.95 3.51 -7.56
N ASN A 258 -26.98 2.59 -7.45
CA ASN A 258 -27.12 1.22 -7.93
C ASN A 258 -28.17 0.43 -7.13
N GLU A 259 -28.19 0.54 -5.80
CA GLU A 259 -29.19 -0.12 -4.95
C GLU A 259 -30.63 0.38 -5.24
N GLU A 260 -30.77 1.64 -5.60
CA GLU A 260 -32.05 2.19 -5.99
C GLU A 260 -32.51 1.65 -7.35
N ILE A 261 -31.61 1.56 -8.32
CA ILE A 261 -31.90 0.97 -9.63
C ILE A 261 -32.28 -0.50 -9.49
N ASP A 262 -31.57 -1.27 -8.66
CA ASP A 262 -31.89 -2.67 -8.39
C ASP A 262 -33.31 -2.83 -7.80
N ARG A 263 -33.71 -1.94 -6.89
CA ARG A 263 -35.10 -1.92 -6.38
C ARG A 263 -36.14 -1.65 -7.46
N ILE A 264 -35.86 -0.72 -8.38
CA ILE A 264 -36.74 -0.43 -9.50
C ILE A 264 -36.85 -1.62 -10.45
N LEU A 265 -35.73 -2.29 -10.73
CA LEU A 265 -35.70 -3.50 -11.56
C LEU A 265 -36.48 -4.66 -10.90
N ASP A 266 -36.34 -4.85 -9.59
CA ASP A 266 -37.10 -5.84 -8.84
C ASP A 266 -38.62 -5.54 -8.86
N LYS A 267 -38.99 -4.27 -8.83
CA LYS A 267 -40.41 -3.87 -8.94
C LYS A 267 -40.98 -4.16 -10.32
N ILE A 268 -40.18 -3.93 -11.38
CA ILE A 268 -40.55 -4.32 -12.76
C ILE A 268 -40.74 -5.84 -12.86
N ARG A 269 -39.82 -6.60 -12.24
CA ARG A 269 -39.88 -8.09 -12.28
C ARG A 269 -41.14 -8.64 -11.61
N LYS A 270 -41.64 -7.99 -10.55
CA LYS A 270 -42.81 -8.42 -9.79
C LYS A 270 -44.15 -7.88 -10.34
N GLY A 271 -44.18 -6.66 -10.85
CA GLY A 271 -45.40 -5.97 -11.21
C GLY A 271 -45.46 -5.41 -12.65
N GLY A 272 -44.41 -5.65 -13.44
CA GLY A 272 -44.27 -5.10 -14.78
C GLY A 272 -43.97 -3.60 -14.80
N TYR A 273 -43.61 -3.08 -15.97
CA TYR A 273 -43.22 -1.67 -16.17
C TYR A 273 -44.30 -0.65 -15.77
N ASN A 274 -45.58 -1.03 -15.85
CA ASN A 274 -46.72 -0.17 -15.47
C ASN A 274 -46.82 0.03 -13.96
N SER A 275 -46.14 -0.74 -13.13
CA SER A 275 -46.12 -0.59 -11.67
C SER A 275 -45.19 0.53 -11.19
N LEU A 276 -44.39 1.12 -12.08
CA LEU A 276 -43.43 2.17 -11.78
C LEU A 276 -44.14 3.55 -11.72
N THR A 277 -43.68 4.36 -10.76
CA THR A 277 -44.05 5.78 -10.74
C THR A 277 -43.34 6.57 -11.84
N ASN A 278 -43.79 7.76 -12.18
CA ASN A 278 -43.15 8.61 -13.18
C ASN A 278 -41.70 8.97 -12.79
N GLU A 279 -41.44 9.14 -11.49
CA GLU A 279 -40.08 9.40 -10.98
C GLU A 279 -39.16 8.20 -11.17
N GLU A 280 -39.64 6.99 -10.88
CA GLU A 280 -38.88 5.73 -11.08
C GLU A 280 -38.59 5.50 -12.56
N LYS A 281 -39.51 5.81 -13.47
CA LYS A 281 -39.28 5.73 -14.92
C LYS A 281 -38.20 6.69 -15.40
N ASN A 282 -38.24 7.93 -14.91
CA ASN A 282 -37.25 8.95 -15.27
C ASN A 282 -35.84 8.54 -14.76
N ARG A 283 -35.73 8.04 -13.52
CA ARG A 283 -34.48 7.55 -12.96
C ARG A 283 -33.88 6.37 -13.75
N LEU A 284 -34.72 5.42 -14.14
CA LEU A 284 -34.31 4.28 -14.97
C LEU A 284 -33.81 4.75 -16.34
N PHE A 285 -34.50 5.74 -16.95
CA PHE A 285 -34.09 6.32 -18.23
C PHE A 285 -32.76 7.07 -18.14
N ASP A 286 -32.54 7.84 -17.06
CA ASP A 286 -31.27 8.55 -16.85
C ASP A 286 -30.10 7.60 -16.59
N ALA A 287 -30.35 6.48 -15.92
CA ALA A 287 -29.37 5.45 -15.71
C ALA A 287 -28.97 4.71 -17.00
N SER A 288 -29.89 4.58 -17.96
CA SER A 288 -29.62 3.93 -19.25
C SER A 288 -28.78 4.77 -20.22
N LYS A 289 -28.62 6.09 -19.93
CA LYS A 289 -27.80 7.02 -20.74
C LYS A 289 -26.35 7.15 -20.28
N LYS A 290 -26.00 6.59 -19.11
CA LYS A 290 -24.62 6.58 -18.55
C LYS A 290 -23.90 5.29 -18.95
#